data_6a55c83fc10905321111a3bfcefb6d6b
#
_entry.id   6a55c83fc10905321111a3bfcefb6d6b
#
_cell.length_a   1.000
_cell.length_b   1.000
_cell.length_c   1.000
_cell.angle_alpha   90.00
_cell.angle_beta   90.00
_cell.angle_gamma   90.00
#
_symmetry.space_group_name_H-M   'P 1'
#
loop_
_entity.id
_entity.type
_entity.pdbx_description
1 polymer ?
#
loop_
_entity_poly.entity_id
_entity_poly.type
_entity_poly.pdbx_seq_one_letter_code
_entity_poly.pdbx_strand_id
1 'polypeptide(L)'
;LNEIGTGETQSALWAADYLLHRKQVKKVLILSPLSTLERVWGDAIFKQFYHRKHVVLHGTAAKRKKLLNTEADFYIINHDGFNIIAPDAVGMFDLVIVDEAAVLRNAGTSRYKQFSRWLAVNPDTRLWLMTGTPTPNEPTDAWTLAKLVGNPDVTRTFTGFREQVMMKVGQYRWLPRSDSTDVVKNILQPAVRYTRDECFDLPETVVQTRKVSLTPEQTKHYKTMMQKLVIDVQKSGSTISAVNEAVKVQKLVQIACGVAYTDDGQDFEVDCSPRVNVVKEVIEEAGEKVIVFVPLTGTLNMLER
;
A
#
# COMPACT_ATOMS: atom_id res chain seq x y z
N LEU A 1 9.66 -3.47 -10.34
CA LEU A 1 9.89 -2.29 -9.48
C LEU A 1 9.61 -0.97 -10.23
N ASN A 2 8.56 -0.95 -10.99
CA ASN A 2 8.21 0.21 -11.83
C ASN A 2 7.55 1.32 -11.00
N GLU A 3 7.68 2.56 -11.45
CA GLU A 3 6.92 3.66 -10.87
C GLU A 3 5.45 3.59 -11.27
N ILE A 4 4.56 4.11 -10.41
CA ILE A 4 3.10 4.08 -10.60
C ILE A 4 2.72 4.71 -11.95
N GLY A 5 1.90 3.99 -12.72
CA GLY A 5 1.39 4.46 -14.00
C GLY A 5 2.23 4.05 -15.23
N THR A 6 3.33 3.32 -15.06
CA THR A 6 4.19 2.87 -16.16
C THR A 6 3.70 1.60 -16.88
N GLY A 7 2.47 1.16 -16.62
CA GLY A 7 1.86 0.01 -17.28
C GLY A 7 2.22 -1.35 -16.71
N GLU A 8 2.50 -1.42 -15.41
CA GLU A 8 2.93 -2.64 -14.70
C GLU A 8 1.96 -3.81 -14.88
N THR A 9 0.66 -3.58 -14.70
CA THR A 9 -0.38 -4.61 -14.88
C THR A 9 -0.36 -5.18 -16.29
N GLN A 10 -0.25 -4.31 -17.29
CA GLN A 10 -0.20 -4.70 -18.69
C GLN A 10 1.03 -5.55 -18.98
N SER A 11 2.21 -5.08 -18.56
CA SER A 11 3.48 -5.78 -18.76
C SER A 11 3.46 -7.17 -18.12
N ALA A 12 2.92 -7.29 -16.91
CA ALA A 12 2.78 -8.57 -16.21
C ALA A 12 1.81 -9.52 -16.93
N LEU A 13 0.66 -9.02 -17.42
CA LEU A 13 -0.31 -9.82 -18.16
C LEU A 13 0.25 -10.28 -19.51
N TRP A 14 0.92 -9.40 -20.26
CA TRP A 14 1.58 -9.78 -21.52
C TRP A 14 2.63 -10.86 -21.32
N ALA A 15 3.46 -10.71 -20.30
CA ALA A 15 4.48 -11.71 -19.99
C ALA A 15 3.86 -13.05 -19.53
N ALA A 16 2.80 -13.02 -18.72
CA ALA A 16 2.09 -14.20 -18.28
C ALA A 16 1.38 -14.89 -19.45
N ASP A 17 0.71 -14.14 -20.33
CA ASP A 17 0.06 -14.68 -21.54
C ASP A 17 1.08 -15.36 -22.48
N TYR A 18 2.26 -14.73 -22.66
CA TYR A 18 3.34 -15.35 -23.41
C TYR A 18 3.77 -16.70 -22.84
N LEU A 19 3.94 -16.82 -21.50
CA LEU A 19 4.28 -18.07 -20.84
C LEU A 19 3.17 -19.12 -20.96
N LEU A 20 1.90 -18.71 -20.85
CA LEU A 20 0.74 -19.57 -21.08
C LEU A 20 0.71 -20.07 -22.53
N HIS A 21 0.91 -19.18 -23.51
CA HIS A 21 0.97 -19.53 -24.93
C HIS A 21 2.10 -20.54 -25.22
N ARG A 22 3.27 -20.33 -24.62
CA ARG A 22 4.42 -21.25 -24.73
C ARG A 22 4.25 -22.54 -23.93
N LYS A 23 3.14 -22.72 -23.22
CA LYS A 23 2.85 -23.86 -22.32
C LYS A 23 3.90 -24.07 -21.22
N GLN A 24 4.63 -23.01 -20.87
CA GLN A 24 5.60 -23.01 -19.77
C GLN A 24 4.91 -22.77 -18.40
N VAL A 25 3.69 -22.29 -18.44
CA VAL A 25 2.79 -22.05 -17.32
C VAL A 25 1.41 -22.50 -17.76
N LYS A 26 0.61 -23.07 -16.87
CA LYS A 26 -0.77 -23.50 -17.11
C LYS A 26 -1.77 -22.66 -16.34
N LYS A 27 -1.44 -22.30 -15.12
CA LYS A 27 -2.31 -21.53 -14.23
C LYS A 27 -1.54 -20.42 -13.52
N VAL A 28 -2.11 -19.23 -13.52
CA VAL A 28 -1.54 -18.03 -12.92
C VAL A 28 -2.43 -17.58 -11.77
N LEU A 29 -1.83 -17.34 -10.58
CA LEU A 29 -2.50 -16.69 -9.47
C LEU A 29 -2.03 -15.25 -9.35
N ILE A 30 -2.97 -14.31 -9.24
CA ILE A 30 -2.72 -12.89 -9.05
C ILE A 30 -3.23 -12.50 -7.66
N LEU A 31 -2.32 -12.04 -6.78
CA LEU A 31 -2.65 -11.43 -5.50
C LEU A 31 -2.61 -9.91 -5.67
N SER A 32 -3.72 -9.23 -5.35
CA SER A 32 -3.86 -7.79 -5.58
C SER A 32 -4.68 -7.14 -4.47
N PRO A 33 -4.67 -5.82 -4.28
CA PRO A 33 -5.60 -5.14 -3.39
C PRO A 33 -7.06 -5.44 -3.74
N LEU A 34 -7.94 -5.45 -2.72
CA LEU A 34 -9.36 -5.79 -2.93
C LEU A 34 -10.06 -4.90 -3.97
N SER A 35 -9.71 -3.62 -4.01
CA SER A 35 -10.29 -2.63 -4.93
C SER A 35 -9.89 -2.82 -6.39
N THR A 36 -8.79 -3.53 -6.66
CA THR A 36 -8.22 -3.68 -8.02
C THR A 36 -8.52 -5.03 -8.66
N LEU A 37 -9.11 -5.99 -7.92
CA LEU A 37 -9.35 -7.36 -8.40
C LEU A 37 -10.10 -7.39 -9.73
N GLU A 38 -11.30 -6.79 -9.76
CA GLU A 38 -12.16 -6.79 -10.95
C GLU A 38 -11.79 -5.62 -11.87
N ARG A 39 -11.75 -4.40 -11.32
CA ARG A 39 -11.64 -3.15 -12.11
C ARG A 39 -10.30 -2.96 -12.80
N VAL A 40 -9.23 -3.57 -12.31
CA VAL A 40 -7.89 -3.46 -12.91
C VAL A 40 -7.51 -4.77 -13.56
N TRP A 41 -7.42 -5.86 -12.81
CA TRP A 41 -6.96 -7.14 -13.32
C TRP A 41 -8.01 -7.88 -14.15
N GLY A 42 -9.23 -8.02 -13.62
CA GLY A 42 -10.34 -8.65 -14.35
C GLY A 42 -10.66 -7.94 -15.65
N ASP A 43 -10.86 -6.64 -15.61
CA ASP A 43 -11.15 -5.82 -16.78
C ASP A 43 -10.02 -5.84 -17.83
N ALA A 44 -8.75 -5.82 -17.37
CA ALA A 44 -7.60 -5.87 -18.28
C ALA A 44 -7.54 -7.21 -19.03
N ILE A 45 -7.77 -8.34 -18.31
CA ILE A 45 -7.80 -9.66 -18.92
C ILE A 45 -8.98 -9.75 -19.89
N PHE A 46 -10.17 -9.33 -19.47
CA PHE A 46 -11.37 -9.38 -20.33
C PHE A 46 -11.22 -8.56 -21.62
N LYS A 47 -10.64 -7.35 -21.54
CA LYS A 47 -10.52 -6.43 -22.69
C LYS A 47 -9.39 -6.80 -23.64
N GLN A 48 -8.26 -7.30 -23.13
CA GLN A 48 -7.04 -7.47 -23.94
C GLN A 48 -6.65 -8.92 -24.17
N PHE A 49 -7.12 -9.82 -23.31
CA PHE A 49 -6.83 -11.26 -23.39
C PHE A 49 -8.11 -12.07 -23.41
N TYR A 50 -9.09 -11.67 -24.23
CA TYR A 50 -10.42 -12.28 -24.33
C TYR A 50 -10.40 -13.80 -24.63
N HIS A 51 -9.29 -14.31 -25.14
CA HIS A 51 -9.06 -15.74 -25.38
C HIS A 51 -8.66 -16.49 -24.09
N ARG A 52 -8.43 -15.78 -22.99
CA ARG A 52 -8.09 -16.36 -21.68
C ARG A 52 -9.29 -16.33 -20.74
N LYS A 53 -9.41 -17.40 -19.96
CA LYS A 53 -10.41 -17.46 -18.90
C LYS A 53 -9.82 -16.92 -17.60
N HIS A 54 -10.58 -16.11 -16.90
CA HIS A 54 -10.21 -15.66 -15.57
C HIS A 54 -11.34 -15.84 -14.57
N VAL A 55 -11.00 -15.97 -13.29
CA VAL A 55 -11.93 -16.06 -12.18
C VAL A 55 -11.47 -15.21 -11.01
N VAL A 56 -12.37 -14.37 -10.48
CA VAL A 56 -12.12 -13.55 -9.29
C VAL A 56 -12.63 -14.30 -8.07
N LEU A 57 -11.69 -14.71 -7.20
CA LEU A 57 -11.94 -15.47 -5.98
C LEU A 57 -12.40 -14.52 -4.85
N HIS A 58 -13.64 -14.03 -4.95
CA HIS A 58 -14.22 -13.08 -4.00
C HIS A 58 -15.48 -13.62 -3.33
N GLY A 59 -15.72 -13.17 -2.08
CA GLY A 59 -16.87 -13.56 -1.26
C GLY A 59 -16.50 -14.39 -0.02
N THR A 60 -17.43 -15.22 0.46
CA THR A 60 -17.21 -16.09 1.62
C THR A 60 -16.14 -17.15 1.36
N ALA A 61 -15.59 -17.74 2.42
CA ALA A 61 -14.59 -18.80 2.33
C ALA A 61 -15.08 -19.97 1.46
N ALA A 62 -16.32 -20.43 1.65
CA ALA A 62 -16.93 -21.51 0.87
C ALA A 62 -17.05 -21.15 -0.62
N LYS A 63 -17.45 -19.89 -0.92
CA LYS A 63 -17.55 -19.40 -2.30
C LYS A 63 -16.16 -19.35 -2.98
N ARG A 64 -15.14 -18.86 -2.28
CA ARG A 64 -13.76 -18.80 -2.81
C ARG A 64 -13.21 -20.19 -3.13
N LYS A 65 -13.41 -21.17 -2.24
CA LYS A 65 -13.02 -22.57 -2.46
C LYS A 65 -13.77 -23.20 -3.64
N LYS A 66 -15.07 -22.92 -3.78
CA LYS A 66 -15.84 -23.36 -4.94
C LYS A 66 -15.31 -22.77 -6.24
N LEU A 67 -15.03 -21.45 -6.25
CA LEU A 67 -14.48 -20.75 -7.42
C LEU A 67 -13.06 -21.21 -7.78
N LEU A 68 -12.26 -21.64 -6.80
CA LEU A 68 -10.92 -22.20 -7.03
C LEU A 68 -10.95 -23.43 -7.94
N ASN A 69 -12.04 -24.22 -7.89
CA ASN A 69 -12.24 -25.40 -8.73
C ASN A 69 -12.77 -25.07 -10.14
N THR A 70 -13.02 -23.80 -10.46
CA THR A 70 -13.39 -23.38 -11.81
C THR A 70 -12.17 -23.47 -12.72
N GLU A 71 -12.33 -24.00 -13.91
CA GLU A 71 -11.24 -24.06 -14.89
C GLU A 71 -10.98 -22.70 -15.51
N ALA A 72 -9.80 -22.12 -15.24
CA ALA A 72 -9.38 -20.84 -15.75
C ALA A 72 -7.84 -20.79 -15.94
N ASP A 73 -7.37 -19.81 -16.72
CA ASP A 73 -5.95 -19.52 -16.91
C ASP A 73 -5.44 -18.60 -15.77
N PHE A 74 -6.29 -17.61 -15.40
CA PHE A 74 -5.96 -16.62 -14.37
C PHE A 74 -6.93 -16.72 -13.18
N TYR A 75 -6.39 -16.71 -11.99
CA TYR A 75 -7.12 -16.65 -10.73
C TYR A 75 -6.71 -15.38 -9.99
N ILE A 76 -7.66 -14.55 -9.58
CA ILE A 76 -7.41 -13.25 -8.98
C ILE A 76 -7.97 -13.24 -7.56
N ILE A 77 -7.17 -12.89 -6.57
CA ILE A 77 -7.57 -12.89 -5.16
C ILE A 77 -6.93 -11.72 -4.40
N ASN A 78 -7.60 -11.22 -3.37
CA ASN A 78 -6.97 -10.24 -2.49
C ASN A 78 -5.98 -10.90 -1.51
N HIS A 79 -4.95 -10.13 -1.11
CA HIS A 79 -3.85 -10.62 -0.27
C HIS A 79 -4.32 -11.41 0.97
N ASP A 80 -5.31 -10.89 1.71
CA ASP A 80 -5.84 -11.57 2.91
C ASP A 80 -6.67 -12.81 2.56
N GLY A 81 -7.30 -12.80 1.39
CA GLY A 81 -8.08 -13.92 0.88
C GLY A 81 -7.23 -15.13 0.52
N PHE A 82 -5.95 -14.94 0.21
CA PHE A 82 -5.04 -16.02 -0.10
C PHE A 82 -4.96 -17.07 1.01
N ASN A 83 -4.96 -16.62 2.27
CA ASN A 83 -4.92 -17.52 3.43
C ASN A 83 -6.06 -18.54 3.46
N ILE A 84 -7.21 -18.21 2.86
CA ILE A 84 -8.39 -19.07 2.81
C ILE A 84 -8.20 -20.22 1.82
N ILE A 85 -7.54 -19.95 0.70
CA ILE A 85 -7.36 -20.92 -0.38
C ILE A 85 -6.01 -21.63 -0.34
N ALA A 86 -5.02 -21.10 0.38
CA ALA A 86 -3.66 -21.61 0.39
C ALA A 86 -3.54 -23.13 0.65
N PRO A 87 -4.30 -23.74 1.58
CA PRO A 87 -4.26 -25.18 1.78
C PRO A 87 -4.73 -26.00 0.56
N ASP A 88 -5.75 -25.49 -0.14
CA ASP A 88 -6.38 -26.16 -1.28
C ASP A 88 -5.63 -25.84 -2.62
N ALA A 89 -4.70 -24.88 -2.58
CA ALA A 89 -3.98 -24.37 -3.74
C ALA A 89 -2.56 -24.94 -3.91
N VAL A 90 -2.18 -25.95 -3.12
CA VAL A 90 -0.86 -26.58 -3.20
C VAL A 90 -0.72 -27.31 -4.53
N GLY A 91 0.37 -27.05 -5.25
CA GLY A 91 0.65 -27.64 -6.58
C GLY A 91 -0.26 -27.15 -7.72
N MET A 92 -1.08 -26.13 -7.47
CA MET A 92 -2.10 -25.69 -8.43
C MET A 92 -1.60 -24.60 -9.39
N PHE A 93 -0.66 -23.77 -8.98
CA PHE A 93 -0.22 -22.61 -9.73
C PHE A 93 1.25 -22.69 -10.12
N ASP A 94 1.53 -22.47 -11.40
CA ASP A 94 2.90 -22.44 -11.94
C ASP A 94 3.52 -21.04 -11.85
N LEU A 95 2.68 -19.99 -11.76
CA LEU A 95 3.09 -18.60 -11.61
C LEU A 95 2.20 -17.89 -10.60
N VAL A 96 2.84 -17.17 -9.68
CA VAL A 96 2.16 -16.24 -8.77
C VAL A 96 2.68 -14.83 -9.01
N ILE A 97 1.77 -13.90 -9.25
CA ILE A 97 2.03 -12.47 -9.37
C ILE A 97 1.48 -11.79 -8.12
N VAL A 98 2.31 -11.07 -7.40
CA VAL A 98 1.89 -10.28 -6.23
C VAL A 98 1.97 -8.80 -6.56
N ASP A 99 0.83 -8.20 -6.77
CA ASP A 99 0.67 -6.76 -6.94
C ASP A 99 0.73 -6.07 -5.57
N GLU A 100 1.30 -4.87 -5.50
CA GLU A 100 1.59 -4.17 -4.25
C GLU A 100 2.35 -5.05 -3.23
N ALA A 101 3.41 -5.70 -3.69
CA ALA A 101 4.16 -6.69 -2.90
C ALA A 101 4.75 -6.13 -1.60
N ALA A 102 4.84 -4.80 -1.44
CA ALA A 102 5.20 -4.14 -0.20
C ALA A 102 4.34 -4.57 1.01
N VAL A 103 3.15 -5.13 0.80
CA VAL A 103 2.34 -5.72 1.87
C VAL A 103 3.02 -6.92 2.57
N LEU A 104 4.00 -7.54 1.91
CA LEU A 104 4.79 -8.67 2.43
C LEU A 104 6.11 -8.25 3.09
N ARG A 105 6.39 -6.94 3.23
CA ARG A 105 7.67 -6.42 3.77
C ARG A 105 7.96 -6.80 5.23
N ASN A 106 6.96 -7.17 6.00
CA ASN A 106 7.13 -7.49 7.43
C ASN A 106 7.02 -9.00 7.68
N ALA A 107 8.15 -9.63 8.01
CA ALA A 107 8.25 -11.06 8.33
C ALA A 107 7.42 -11.49 9.55
N GLY A 108 7.06 -10.58 10.44
CA GLY A 108 6.24 -10.84 11.62
C GLY A 108 4.77 -11.08 11.31
N THR A 109 4.26 -10.61 10.16
CA THR A 109 2.85 -10.68 9.80
C THR A 109 2.41 -12.11 9.46
N SER A 110 1.14 -12.41 9.74
CA SER A 110 0.52 -13.69 9.34
C SER A 110 0.53 -13.86 7.82
N ARG A 111 0.31 -12.78 7.07
CA ARG A 111 0.32 -12.74 5.61
C ARG A 111 1.65 -13.23 5.03
N TYR A 112 2.77 -12.64 5.46
CA TYR A 112 4.09 -13.08 5.04
C TYR A 112 4.37 -14.54 5.42
N LYS A 113 4.12 -14.91 6.69
CA LYS A 113 4.40 -16.27 7.19
C LYS A 113 3.63 -17.34 6.43
N GLN A 114 2.37 -17.11 6.11
CA GLN A 114 1.56 -18.07 5.37
C GLN A 114 1.98 -18.15 3.91
N PHE A 115 2.22 -17.01 3.27
CA PHE A 115 2.68 -16.97 1.88
C PHE A 115 4.05 -17.64 1.72
N SER A 116 5.01 -17.32 2.59
CA SER A 116 6.34 -17.92 2.58
C SER A 116 6.30 -19.44 2.82
N ARG A 117 5.44 -19.93 3.73
CA ARG A 117 5.24 -21.37 3.95
C ARG A 117 4.64 -22.04 2.73
N TRP A 118 3.66 -21.40 2.10
CA TRP A 118 3.05 -21.94 0.88
C TRP A 118 4.06 -22.02 -0.26
N LEU A 119 4.91 -21.01 -0.45
CA LEU A 119 6.00 -21.07 -1.44
C LEU A 119 6.99 -22.19 -1.15
N ALA A 120 7.32 -22.43 0.12
CA ALA A 120 8.26 -23.48 0.49
C ALA A 120 7.77 -24.90 0.13
N VAL A 121 6.46 -25.13 0.07
CA VAL A 121 5.87 -26.41 -0.38
C VAL A 121 5.50 -26.41 -1.86
N ASN A 122 5.75 -25.30 -2.57
CA ASN A 122 5.54 -25.15 -4.02
C ASN A 122 6.83 -24.60 -4.68
N PRO A 123 7.95 -25.34 -4.63
CA PRO A 123 9.26 -24.84 -5.06
C PRO A 123 9.35 -24.53 -6.57
N ASP A 124 8.52 -25.17 -7.38
CA ASP A 124 8.49 -25.00 -8.83
C ASP A 124 7.65 -23.79 -9.27
N THR A 125 6.92 -23.17 -8.34
CA THR A 125 6.10 -21.99 -8.63
C THR A 125 6.98 -20.77 -8.87
N ARG A 126 6.86 -20.15 -10.04
CA ARG A 126 7.49 -18.87 -10.34
C ARG A 126 6.81 -17.75 -9.57
N LEU A 127 7.59 -16.82 -9.03
CA LEU A 127 7.09 -15.69 -8.26
C LEU A 127 7.51 -14.37 -8.89
N TRP A 128 6.52 -13.51 -9.17
CA TRP A 128 6.73 -12.12 -9.57
C TRP A 128 6.17 -11.19 -8.51
N LEU A 129 7.02 -10.33 -7.98
CA LEU A 129 6.65 -9.30 -7.01
C LEU A 129 6.63 -7.94 -7.71
N MET A 130 5.49 -7.27 -7.69
CA MET A 130 5.30 -5.95 -8.28
C MET A 130 5.12 -4.91 -7.18
N THR A 131 5.90 -3.85 -7.20
CA THR A 131 5.75 -2.71 -6.29
C THR A 131 6.55 -1.50 -6.80
N GLY A 132 5.97 -0.33 -6.75
CA GLY A 132 6.67 0.94 -7.02
C GLY A 132 7.55 1.39 -5.86
N THR A 133 7.29 0.88 -4.64
CA THR A 133 7.96 1.28 -3.40
C THR A 133 8.41 0.06 -2.59
N PRO A 134 9.54 -0.58 -2.95
CA PRO A 134 10.02 -1.78 -2.26
C PRO A 134 10.45 -1.50 -0.80
N THR A 135 10.83 -0.26 -0.51
CA THR A 135 11.29 0.21 0.83
C THR A 135 10.51 1.46 1.25
N PRO A 136 9.19 1.34 1.53
CA PRO A 136 8.36 2.52 1.79
C PRO A 136 8.73 3.28 3.07
N ASN A 137 9.30 2.63 4.07
CA ASN A 137 9.67 3.26 5.34
C ASN A 137 11.19 3.32 5.54
N GLU A 138 11.87 2.21 5.37
CA GLU A 138 13.31 2.11 5.61
C GLU A 138 13.95 0.99 4.76
N PRO A 139 15.28 1.01 4.54
CA PRO A 139 15.97 0.01 3.72
C PRO A 139 15.71 -1.43 4.14
N THR A 140 15.42 -1.68 5.42
CA THR A 140 15.14 -3.02 5.95
C THR A 140 13.87 -3.66 5.40
N ASP A 141 12.95 -2.88 4.84
CA ASP A 141 11.71 -3.37 4.22
C ASP A 141 11.98 -4.30 3.01
N ALA A 142 13.14 -4.16 2.36
CA ALA A 142 13.54 -4.98 1.21
C ALA A 142 13.86 -6.45 1.57
N TRP A 143 14.22 -6.73 2.82
CA TRP A 143 14.73 -8.05 3.22
C TRP A 143 13.77 -9.21 2.92
N THR A 144 12.50 -9.05 3.27
CA THR A 144 11.50 -10.10 3.04
C THR A 144 11.22 -10.31 1.57
N LEU A 145 11.17 -9.24 0.77
CA LEU A 145 10.96 -9.32 -0.66
C LEU A 145 12.12 -10.03 -1.34
N ALA A 146 13.36 -9.67 -1.01
CA ALA A 146 14.56 -10.33 -1.51
C ALA A 146 14.61 -11.83 -1.12
N LYS A 147 14.17 -12.17 0.08
CA LYS A 147 14.06 -13.59 0.49
C LYS A 147 13.01 -14.36 -0.29
N LEU A 148 11.87 -13.75 -0.58
CA LEU A 148 10.81 -14.39 -1.35
C LEU A 148 11.22 -14.68 -2.78
N VAL A 149 11.97 -13.78 -3.43
CA VAL A 149 12.51 -14.02 -4.79
C VAL A 149 13.76 -14.91 -4.80
N GLY A 150 14.25 -15.32 -3.63
CA GLY A 150 15.35 -16.27 -3.52
C GLY A 150 16.73 -15.72 -3.88
N ASN A 151 16.94 -14.40 -3.71
CA ASN A 151 18.26 -13.83 -3.97
C ASN A 151 19.30 -14.41 -3.01
N PRO A 152 20.42 -14.99 -3.51
CA PRO A 152 21.44 -15.65 -2.69
C PRO A 152 22.23 -14.70 -1.79
N ASP A 153 22.32 -13.41 -2.16
CA ASP A 153 23.12 -12.40 -1.44
C ASP A 153 22.37 -11.82 -0.22
N VAL A 154 21.09 -12.16 -0.06
CA VAL A 154 20.33 -11.69 1.09
C VAL A 154 20.77 -12.40 2.37
N THR A 155 21.05 -11.63 3.42
CA THR A 155 21.45 -12.19 4.71
C THR A 155 20.40 -13.13 5.29
N ARG A 156 20.85 -14.19 5.96
CA ARG A 156 19.97 -15.23 6.53
C ARG A 156 19.00 -14.67 7.57
N THR A 157 19.44 -13.68 8.36
CA THR A 157 18.65 -13.11 9.45
C THR A 157 18.32 -11.65 9.20
N PHE A 158 17.17 -11.21 9.67
CA PHE A 158 16.76 -9.80 9.62
C PHE A 158 17.74 -8.88 10.38
N THR A 159 18.24 -9.34 11.54
CA THR A 159 19.21 -8.57 12.34
C THR A 159 20.48 -8.31 11.55
N GLY A 160 21.05 -9.34 10.91
CA GLY A 160 22.23 -9.17 10.05
C GLY A 160 21.98 -8.23 8.88
N PHE A 161 20.80 -8.31 8.23
CA PHE A 161 20.45 -7.37 7.18
C PHE A 161 20.32 -5.94 7.70
N ARG A 162 19.64 -5.76 8.84
CA ARG A 162 19.54 -4.43 9.45
C ARG A 162 20.91 -3.82 9.76
N GLU A 163 21.86 -4.59 10.30
CA GLU A 163 23.22 -4.11 10.54
C GLU A 163 23.99 -3.78 9.26
N GLN A 164 23.66 -4.45 8.15
CA GLN A 164 24.23 -4.17 6.83
C GLN A 164 23.74 -2.85 6.26
N VAL A 165 22.44 -2.53 6.37
CA VAL A 165 21.84 -1.36 5.73
C VAL A 165 21.57 -0.18 6.67
N MET A 166 21.65 -0.39 7.98
CA MET A 166 21.37 0.60 9.01
C MET A 166 22.55 0.74 9.98
N MET A 167 22.71 1.93 10.53
CA MET A 167 23.69 2.26 11.56
C MET A 167 22.96 2.57 12.88
N LYS A 168 23.37 1.92 13.97
CA LYS A 168 22.83 2.17 15.30
C LYS A 168 23.42 3.46 15.87
N VAL A 169 22.57 4.46 16.11
CA VAL A 169 22.98 5.79 16.64
C VAL A 169 22.48 6.03 18.07
N GLY A 170 21.78 5.07 18.68
CA GLY A 170 21.27 5.13 20.05
C GLY A 170 20.69 3.79 20.48
N GLN A 171 20.17 3.71 21.72
CA GLN A 171 19.65 2.47 22.27
C GLN A 171 18.55 1.84 21.38
N TYR A 172 17.65 2.69 20.82
CA TYR A 172 16.52 2.27 19.98
C TYR A 172 16.47 2.97 18.63
N ARG A 173 17.51 3.77 18.28
CA ARG A 173 17.51 4.59 17.06
C ARG A 173 18.52 4.04 16.06
N TRP A 174 18.03 3.85 14.85
CA TRP A 174 18.80 3.42 13.68
C TRP A 174 18.65 4.45 12.56
N LEU A 175 19.69 4.66 11.78
CA LEU A 175 19.68 5.49 10.58
C LEU A 175 20.19 4.68 9.40
N PRO A 176 19.68 4.93 8.17
CA PRO A 176 20.22 4.31 6.98
C PRO A 176 21.72 4.60 6.81
N ARG A 177 22.49 3.61 6.37
CA ARG A 177 23.87 3.80 5.93
C ARG A 177 23.89 4.52 4.58
N SER A 178 24.98 5.18 4.24
CA SER A 178 25.16 5.91 2.98
C SER A 178 25.05 4.99 1.75
N ASP A 179 25.47 3.74 1.86
CA ASP A 179 25.46 2.70 0.84
C ASP A 179 24.19 1.83 0.81
N SER A 180 23.24 2.08 1.73
CA SER A 180 22.04 1.26 1.89
C SER A 180 21.22 1.11 0.61
N THR A 181 21.16 2.16 -0.21
CA THR A 181 20.44 2.14 -1.50
C THR A 181 21.05 1.14 -2.48
N ASP A 182 22.36 1.06 -2.56
CA ASP A 182 23.05 0.15 -3.47
C ASP A 182 22.94 -1.30 -2.98
N VAL A 183 23.04 -1.52 -1.68
CA VAL A 183 22.78 -2.83 -1.09
C VAL A 183 21.35 -3.30 -1.41
N VAL A 184 20.34 -2.45 -1.21
CA VAL A 184 18.94 -2.76 -1.52
C VAL A 184 18.75 -3.06 -3.01
N LYS A 185 19.32 -2.25 -3.90
CA LYS A 185 19.25 -2.52 -5.36
C LYS A 185 19.81 -3.89 -5.71
N ASN A 186 20.94 -4.26 -5.12
CA ASN A 186 21.61 -5.53 -5.41
C ASN A 186 20.79 -6.73 -4.92
N ILE A 187 20.26 -6.71 -3.70
CA ILE A 187 19.48 -7.84 -3.16
C ILE A 187 18.10 -8.02 -3.79
N LEU A 188 17.57 -6.98 -4.42
CA LEU A 188 16.29 -7.05 -5.14
C LEU A 188 16.45 -7.55 -6.58
N GLN A 189 17.67 -7.85 -7.05
CA GLN A 189 17.88 -8.46 -8.35
C GLN A 189 17.47 -9.96 -8.36
N PRO A 190 17.00 -10.49 -9.52
CA PRO A 190 16.77 -9.78 -10.78
C PRO A 190 15.50 -8.91 -10.70
N ALA A 191 15.62 -7.64 -11.04
CA ALA A 191 14.51 -6.70 -11.04
C ALA A 191 14.50 -5.84 -12.32
N VAL A 192 13.30 -5.61 -12.85
CA VAL A 192 13.06 -4.64 -13.92
C VAL A 192 12.51 -3.38 -13.27
N ARG A 193 13.02 -2.22 -13.65
CA ARG A 193 12.55 -0.93 -13.18
C ARG A 193 12.48 0.05 -14.33
N TYR A 194 11.33 0.71 -14.43
CA TYR A 194 11.12 1.87 -15.29
C TYR A 194 10.59 3.03 -14.44
N THR A 195 11.14 4.21 -14.68
CA THR A 195 10.64 5.45 -14.08
C THR A 195 9.56 6.08 -14.97
N ARG A 196 8.77 6.98 -14.41
CA ARG A 196 7.76 7.72 -15.19
C ARG A 196 8.41 8.58 -16.28
N ASP A 197 9.54 9.20 -15.96
CA ASP A 197 10.29 10.07 -16.88
C ASP A 197 10.88 9.30 -18.06
N GLU A 198 11.18 7.99 -17.88
CA GLU A 198 11.61 7.12 -18.99
C GLU A 198 10.45 6.67 -19.88
N CYS A 199 9.22 6.64 -19.34
CA CYS A 199 8.05 6.12 -20.04
C CYS A 199 7.16 7.19 -20.67
N PHE A 200 7.16 8.41 -20.10
CA PHE A 200 6.23 9.47 -20.48
C PHE A 200 6.90 10.83 -20.48
N ASP A 201 6.54 11.63 -21.47
CA ASP A 201 6.85 13.07 -21.52
C ASP A 201 5.73 13.82 -20.76
N LEU A 202 5.92 13.98 -19.47
CA LEU A 202 4.94 14.63 -18.59
C LEU A 202 5.40 16.05 -18.27
N PRO A 203 4.46 17.02 -18.14
CA PRO A 203 4.80 18.36 -17.67
C PRO A 203 5.35 18.31 -16.24
N GLU A 204 6.17 19.32 -15.90
CA GLU A 204 6.72 19.44 -14.57
C GLU A 204 5.64 19.53 -13.51
N THR A 205 5.87 18.85 -12.38
CA THR A 205 4.95 18.90 -11.24
C THR A 205 5.07 20.25 -10.53
N VAL A 206 3.98 21.01 -10.50
CA VAL A 206 3.90 22.28 -9.76
C VAL A 206 3.21 22.06 -8.43
N VAL A 207 3.91 22.36 -7.32
CA VAL A 207 3.35 22.28 -5.97
C VAL A 207 3.00 23.68 -5.49
N GLN A 208 1.71 23.92 -5.23
CA GLN A 208 1.21 25.18 -4.68
C GLN A 208 0.64 24.97 -3.28
N THR A 209 1.03 25.84 -2.34
CA THR A 209 0.49 25.82 -0.98
C THR A 209 -0.48 27.00 -0.79
N ARG A 210 -1.74 26.68 -0.51
CA ARG A 210 -2.76 27.70 -0.15
C ARG A 210 -2.98 27.68 1.35
N LYS A 211 -2.76 28.82 2.01
CA LYS A 211 -2.96 28.99 3.45
C LYS A 211 -4.37 29.50 3.70
N VAL A 212 -5.07 28.86 4.62
CA VAL A 212 -6.44 29.19 4.98
C VAL A 212 -6.52 29.44 6.48
N SER A 213 -7.21 30.50 6.89
CA SER A 213 -7.46 30.81 8.31
C SER A 213 -8.56 29.90 8.84
N LEU A 214 -8.44 29.50 10.10
CA LEU A 214 -9.51 28.81 10.82
C LEU A 214 -10.67 29.76 11.07
N THR A 215 -11.90 29.25 11.10
CA THR A 215 -13.07 30.00 11.53
C THR A 215 -12.95 30.37 13.02
N PRO A 216 -13.74 31.35 13.53
CA PRO A 216 -13.78 31.68 14.96
C PRO A 216 -14.13 30.44 15.83
N GLU A 217 -15.06 29.61 15.37
CA GLU A 217 -15.46 28.35 16.01
C GLU A 217 -14.31 27.35 16.06
N GLN A 218 -13.68 27.06 14.93
CA GLN A 218 -12.49 26.21 14.89
C GLN A 218 -11.38 26.72 15.79
N THR A 219 -11.13 28.03 15.77
CA THR A 219 -10.10 28.69 16.61
C THR A 219 -10.37 28.48 18.08
N LYS A 220 -11.62 28.56 18.52
CA LYS A 220 -12.04 28.32 19.91
C LYS A 220 -11.75 26.88 20.31
N HIS A 221 -12.20 25.90 19.52
CA HIS A 221 -11.99 24.48 19.80
C HIS A 221 -10.50 24.10 19.76
N TYR A 222 -9.76 24.64 18.78
CA TYR A 222 -8.33 24.40 18.63
C TYR A 222 -7.54 24.94 19.84
N LYS A 223 -7.80 26.18 20.28
CA LYS A 223 -7.16 26.78 21.46
C LYS A 223 -7.48 26.00 22.74
N THR A 224 -8.73 25.62 22.95
CA THR A 224 -9.15 24.78 24.09
C THR A 224 -8.43 23.47 24.14
N MET A 225 -8.28 22.79 22.99
CA MET A 225 -7.54 21.53 22.90
C MET A 225 -6.05 21.71 23.15
N MET A 226 -5.44 22.78 22.61
CA MET A 226 -4.05 23.13 22.85
C MET A 226 -3.78 23.44 24.34
N GLN A 227 -4.66 24.18 25.00
CA GLN A 227 -4.53 24.49 26.43
C GLN A 227 -4.59 23.21 27.29
N LYS A 228 -5.51 22.30 27.01
CA LYS A 228 -5.57 20.98 27.67
C LYS A 228 -4.27 20.19 27.47
N LEU A 229 -3.68 20.27 26.29
CA LEU A 229 -2.40 19.65 25.96
C LEU A 229 -1.28 20.19 26.86
N VAL A 230 -1.19 21.51 27.00
CA VAL A 230 -0.18 22.19 27.85
C VAL A 230 -0.38 21.86 29.33
N ILE A 231 -1.62 21.86 29.84
CA ILE A 231 -1.93 21.56 31.24
C ILE A 231 -1.57 20.12 31.59
N ASP A 232 -1.86 19.17 30.72
CA ASP A 232 -1.50 17.76 30.93
C ASP A 232 0.02 17.55 30.93
N VAL A 233 0.75 18.28 30.08
CA VAL A 233 2.24 18.31 30.06
C VAL A 233 2.79 18.82 31.40
N GLN A 234 2.23 19.90 31.93
CA GLN A 234 2.68 20.47 33.20
C GLN A 234 2.32 19.64 34.44
N LYS A 235 1.19 18.91 34.41
CA LYS A 235 0.74 18.08 35.54
C LYS A 235 1.44 16.73 35.63
N SER A 236 1.91 16.17 34.54
CA SER A 236 2.45 14.80 34.49
C SER A 236 3.95 14.68 34.80
N GLY A 237 4.63 15.82 35.12
CA GLY A 237 6.00 15.84 35.65
C GLY A 237 6.91 14.73 35.13
N SER A 238 7.18 14.66 33.85
CA SER A 238 8.20 13.85 33.16
C SER A 238 7.83 12.55 32.45
N THR A 239 6.56 12.11 32.35
CA THR A 239 6.25 10.98 31.46
C THR A 239 4.89 11.14 30.77
N ILE A 240 4.84 11.99 29.75
CA ILE A 240 3.70 12.01 28.84
C ILE A 240 3.86 10.78 27.96
N SER A 241 2.90 9.86 28.00
CA SER A 241 2.92 8.74 27.08
C SER A 241 2.78 9.30 25.65
N ALA A 242 3.65 8.90 24.74
CA ALA A 242 3.61 9.29 23.32
C ALA A 242 2.24 9.03 22.67
N VAL A 243 1.46 8.11 23.22
CA VAL A 243 0.09 7.79 22.81
C VAL A 243 -0.85 8.96 23.05
N ASN A 244 -0.75 9.65 24.20
CA ASN A 244 -1.63 10.80 24.51
C ASN A 244 -1.34 12.01 23.64
N GLU A 245 -0.06 12.26 23.30
CA GLU A 245 0.33 13.35 22.38
C GLU A 245 -0.15 13.11 20.97
N ALA A 246 0.03 11.89 20.43
CA ALA A 246 -0.41 11.53 19.10
C ALA A 246 -1.93 11.66 18.94
N VAL A 247 -2.71 11.22 19.94
CA VAL A 247 -4.18 11.35 19.94
C VAL A 247 -4.61 12.82 19.93
N LYS A 248 -3.94 13.69 20.70
CA LYS A 248 -4.26 15.13 20.75
C LYS A 248 -3.93 15.83 19.44
N VAL A 249 -2.78 15.53 18.83
CA VAL A 249 -2.43 16.04 17.49
C VAL A 249 -3.47 15.62 16.47
N GLN A 250 -3.93 14.38 16.52
CA GLN A 250 -4.98 13.89 15.64
C GLN A 250 -6.30 14.64 15.82
N LYS A 251 -6.70 14.96 17.06
CA LYS A 251 -7.89 15.79 17.35
C LYS A 251 -7.73 17.23 16.80
N LEU A 252 -6.55 17.83 16.87
CA LEU A 252 -6.28 19.14 16.28
C LEU A 252 -6.44 19.12 14.76
N VAL A 253 -5.95 18.06 14.09
CA VAL A 253 -6.14 17.85 12.66
C VAL A 253 -7.62 17.70 12.33
N GLN A 254 -8.38 16.92 13.12
CA GLN A 254 -9.83 16.78 12.95
C GLN A 254 -10.55 18.12 12.99
N ILE A 255 -10.32 18.94 14.02
CA ILE A 255 -10.90 20.30 14.14
C ILE A 255 -10.54 21.15 12.93
N ALA A 256 -9.28 21.14 12.52
CA ALA A 256 -8.80 21.91 11.36
C ALA A 256 -9.43 21.43 10.04
N CYS A 257 -9.82 20.16 9.94
CA CYS A 257 -10.48 19.58 8.75
C CYS A 257 -12.01 19.70 8.79
N GLY A 258 -12.59 20.33 9.83
CA GLY A 258 -14.03 20.57 9.94
C GLY A 258 -14.85 19.41 10.48
N VAL A 259 -14.24 18.31 10.91
CA VAL A 259 -14.93 17.16 11.51
C VAL A 259 -14.12 16.62 12.68
N ALA A 260 -14.74 16.51 13.85
CA ALA A 260 -14.15 15.87 15.02
C ALA A 260 -14.99 14.64 15.39
N TYR A 261 -14.32 13.56 15.78
CA TYR A 261 -14.99 12.37 16.31
C TYR A 261 -15.11 12.46 17.82
N THR A 262 -16.32 12.24 18.34
CA THR A 262 -16.57 12.09 19.78
C THR A 262 -16.03 10.75 20.28
N ASP A 263 -15.93 10.60 21.61
CA ASP A 263 -15.45 9.33 22.20
C ASP A 263 -16.45 8.19 21.96
N ASP A 264 -17.72 8.51 21.69
CA ASP A 264 -18.79 7.57 21.32
C ASP A 264 -18.78 7.22 19.81
N GLY A 265 -17.81 7.74 19.05
CA GLY A 265 -17.64 7.46 17.62
C GLY A 265 -18.60 8.23 16.69
N GLN A 266 -19.30 9.25 17.21
CA GLN A 266 -20.15 10.12 16.40
C GLN A 266 -19.34 11.24 15.77
N ASP A 267 -19.73 11.64 14.55
CA ASP A 267 -19.15 12.79 13.86
C ASP A 267 -19.74 14.08 14.42
N PHE A 268 -18.86 15.02 14.76
CA PHE A 268 -19.21 16.41 15.10
C PHE A 268 -18.64 17.33 14.05
N GLU A 269 -19.50 18.01 13.29
CA GLU A 269 -19.08 18.97 12.27
C GLU A 269 -18.78 20.33 12.89
N VAL A 270 -17.68 20.93 12.44
CA VAL A 270 -17.24 22.27 12.80
C VAL A 270 -17.15 23.09 11.53
N ASP A 271 -17.69 24.30 11.52
CA ASP A 271 -17.63 25.15 10.33
C ASP A 271 -16.18 25.34 9.85
N CYS A 272 -15.92 24.88 8.63
CA CYS A 272 -14.64 25.03 7.92
C CYS A 272 -14.81 25.67 6.54
N SER A 273 -15.86 26.48 6.37
CA SER A 273 -16.23 27.11 5.10
C SER A 273 -15.07 27.81 4.37
N PRO A 274 -14.11 28.50 5.01
CA PRO A 274 -12.98 29.08 4.29
C PRO A 274 -12.13 28.03 3.56
N ARG A 275 -11.94 26.83 4.15
CA ARG A 275 -11.21 25.74 3.53
C ARG A 275 -11.97 25.11 2.37
N VAL A 276 -13.28 24.90 2.55
CA VAL A 276 -14.16 24.36 1.50
C VAL A 276 -14.19 25.31 0.30
N ASN A 277 -14.27 26.62 0.55
CA ASN A 277 -14.26 27.62 -0.53
C ASN A 277 -12.96 27.57 -1.35
N VAL A 278 -11.80 27.46 -0.70
CA VAL A 278 -10.52 27.32 -1.42
C VAL A 278 -10.48 26.01 -2.24
N VAL A 279 -11.06 24.91 -1.75
CA VAL A 279 -11.17 23.68 -2.55
C VAL A 279 -12.04 23.91 -3.78
N LYS A 280 -13.19 24.59 -3.65
CA LYS A 280 -14.07 24.94 -4.78
C LYS A 280 -13.35 25.84 -5.80
N GLU A 281 -12.66 26.87 -5.33
CA GLU A 281 -11.85 27.76 -6.19
C GLU A 281 -10.81 26.94 -6.99
N VAL A 282 -10.09 26.02 -6.35
CA VAL A 282 -9.10 25.18 -7.04
C VAL A 282 -9.75 24.29 -8.09
N ILE A 283 -10.95 23.73 -7.82
CA ILE A 283 -11.70 22.91 -8.78
C ILE A 283 -12.13 23.76 -9.97
N GLU A 284 -12.64 24.98 -9.71
CA GLU A 284 -13.06 25.92 -10.77
C GLU A 284 -11.87 26.38 -11.62
N GLU A 285 -10.75 26.72 -11.00
CA GLU A 285 -9.53 27.13 -11.70
C GLU A 285 -8.94 26.02 -12.58
N ALA A 286 -9.05 24.77 -12.15
CA ALA A 286 -8.49 23.64 -12.90
C ALA A 286 -9.18 23.41 -14.26
N GLY A 287 -10.50 23.69 -14.37
CA GLY A 287 -11.29 23.48 -15.58
C GLY A 287 -11.38 22.02 -16.06
N GLU A 288 -10.76 21.09 -15.32
CA GLU A 288 -10.63 19.69 -15.63
C GLU A 288 -11.01 18.82 -14.42
N LYS A 289 -10.93 17.49 -14.54
CA LYS A 289 -11.18 16.58 -13.40
C LYS A 289 -10.12 16.73 -12.32
N VAL A 290 -10.55 16.96 -11.09
CA VAL A 290 -9.69 17.12 -9.92
C VAL A 290 -9.86 15.94 -8.97
N ILE A 291 -8.76 15.44 -8.41
CA ILE A 291 -8.78 14.46 -7.33
C ILE A 291 -8.50 15.19 -6.01
N VAL A 292 -9.45 15.13 -5.07
CA VAL A 292 -9.32 15.72 -3.75
C VAL A 292 -9.03 14.64 -2.72
N PHE A 293 -7.84 14.66 -2.12
CA PHE A 293 -7.48 13.76 -1.01
C PHE A 293 -7.78 14.43 0.33
N VAL A 294 -8.50 13.73 1.18
CA VAL A 294 -8.82 14.18 2.54
C VAL A 294 -8.39 13.14 3.57
N PRO A 295 -7.90 13.57 4.75
CA PRO A 295 -7.35 12.64 5.74
C PRO A 295 -8.43 11.91 6.56
N LEU A 296 -9.70 12.30 6.49
CA LEU A 296 -10.78 11.82 7.36
C LEU A 296 -12.03 11.47 6.56
N THR A 297 -12.67 10.35 6.89
CA THR A 297 -13.92 9.91 6.24
C THR A 297 -15.05 10.92 6.49
N GLY A 298 -15.16 11.47 7.71
CA GLY A 298 -16.17 12.50 8.00
C GLY A 298 -16.02 13.75 7.12
N THR A 299 -14.78 14.20 6.87
CA THR A 299 -14.52 15.31 5.95
C THR A 299 -14.89 14.94 4.49
N LEU A 300 -14.65 13.70 4.08
CA LEU A 300 -15.09 13.22 2.76
C LEU A 300 -16.61 13.32 2.62
N ASN A 301 -17.35 12.73 3.58
CA ASN A 301 -18.81 12.75 3.59
C ASN A 301 -19.40 14.20 3.64
N MET A 302 -18.69 15.11 4.30
CA MET A 302 -19.08 16.52 4.34
C MET A 302 -18.88 17.21 2.98
N LEU A 303 -17.81 16.88 2.25
CA LEU A 303 -17.53 17.47 0.93
C LEU A 303 -18.41 16.90 -0.19
N GLU A 304 -18.94 15.69 -0.03
CA GLU A 304 -19.88 15.07 -0.97
C GLU A 304 -21.30 15.65 -0.91
N ARG A 305 -21.66 16.32 0.17
CA ARG A 305 -22.94 17.03 0.38
C ARG A 305 -22.89 18.45 -0.16
#